data_593b6b3c7433ad80dcea5e52f2facd93
#
_entry.id   593b6b3c7433ad80dcea5e52f2facd93
#
_cell.length_a   1.000
_cell.length_b   1.000
_cell.length_c   1.000
_cell.angle_alpha   90.00
_cell.angle_beta   90.00
_cell.angle_gamma   90.00
#
_symmetry.space_group_name_H-M   'P 1'
#
loop_
_entity.id
_entity.type
_entity.pdbx_description
1 polymer ?
#
loop_
_entity_poly.entity_id
_entity_poly.type
_entity_poly.pdbx_seq_one_letter_code
_entity_poly.pdbx_strand_id
1 'polypeptide(L)'
;LAADPVLQALRENAPDDAKKLENLLILATNEGHSLARAKALTRPVLSLWARYRVSFADHKSVLQWAQVHIDSLKELRERDPALCIQYLQAPTAESLQGLTGFSASNTAAFERAVVQLYTSANQGSRRTGATADPVVSLEELRAHYAEITEQVFQRHGLRFGEGTAKTTEAQLLADTPARVCNAYLDRLEAMQARPARGAARLLQAALRD
;
A
#
# COMPACT_ATOMS: atom_id res chain seq x y z
N LEU A 1 -18.05 3.73 16.58
CA LEU A 1 -16.67 4.21 16.41
C LEU A 1 -15.76 3.85 17.58
N ALA A 2 -16.25 3.84 18.85
CA ALA A 2 -15.41 3.59 20.03
C ALA A 2 -14.73 2.22 20.02
N ALA A 3 -15.38 1.17 19.53
CA ALA A 3 -14.87 -0.20 19.49
C ALA A 3 -14.21 -0.58 18.15
N ASP A 4 -13.93 0.38 17.27
CA ASP A 4 -13.30 0.12 15.98
C ASP A 4 -11.81 -0.14 16.16
N PRO A 5 -11.28 -1.33 15.77
CA PRO A 5 -9.90 -1.70 16.03
C PRO A 5 -8.88 -0.83 15.27
N VAL A 6 -9.25 -0.32 14.10
CA VAL A 6 -8.37 0.58 13.32
C VAL A 6 -8.27 1.92 14.04
N LEU A 7 -9.41 2.52 14.43
CA LEU A 7 -9.39 3.78 15.18
C LEU A 7 -8.67 3.64 16.52
N GLN A 8 -8.84 2.52 17.21
CA GLN A 8 -8.12 2.28 18.46
C GLN A 8 -6.60 2.24 18.22
N ALA A 9 -6.13 1.46 17.24
CA ALA A 9 -4.72 1.38 16.90
C ALA A 9 -4.14 2.75 16.48
N LEU A 10 -4.91 3.55 15.72
CA LEU A 10 -4.49 4.90 15.35
C LEU A 10 -4.42 5.82 16.56
N ARG A 11 -5.40 5.81 17.47
CA ARG A 11 -5.38 6.65 18.69
C ARG A 11 -4.14 6.38 19.54
N GLU A 12 -3.74 5.12 19.64
CA GLU A 12 -2.58 4.70 20.43
C GLU A 12 -1.24 5.02 19.76
N ASN A 13 -1.17 4.97 18.41
CA ASN A 13 0.08 5.01 17.68
C ASN A 13 0.25 6.22 16.75
N ALA A 14 -0.83 6.91 16.39
CA ALA A 14 -0.86 8.06 15.48
C ALA A 14 -2.11 8.92 15.73
N PRO A 15 -2.21 9.63 16.87
CA PRO A 15 -3.43 10.32 17.30
C PRO A 15 -3.93 11.37 16.29
N ASP A 16 -3.05 12.03 15.56
CA ASP A 16 -3.44 12.98 14.51
C ASP A 16 -4.15 12.29 13.34
N ASP A 17 -3.66 11.11 12.92
CA ASP A 17 -4.29 10.32 11.87
C ASP A 17 -5.65 9.77 12.36
N ALA A 18 -5.75 9.37 13.63
CA ALA A 18 -7.00 8.95 14.26
C ALA A 18 -8.06 10.06 14.18
N LYS A 19 -7.70 11.28 14.59
CA LYS A 19 -8.60 12.45 14.55
C LYS A 19 -9.08 12.76 13.14
N LYS A 20 -8.17 12.69 12.16
CA LYS A 20 -8.53 12.90 10.74
C LYS A 20 -9.50 11.83 10.26
N LEU A 21 -9.24 10.54 10.56
CA LEU A 21 -10.13 9.44 10.18
C LEU A 21 -11.49 9.56 10.83
N GLU A 22 -11.57 9.89 12.12
CA GLU A 22 -12.83 10.14 12.83
C GLU A 22 -13.65 11.22 12.14
N ASN A 23 -13.02 12.35 11.79
CA ASN A 23 -13.70 13.45 11.10
C ASN A 23 -14.22 13.01 9.72
N LEU A 24 -13.48 12.24 8.95
CA LEU A 24 -13.92 11.70 7.66
C LEU A 24 -15.11 10.75 7.82
N LEU A 25 -15.08 9.87 8.83
CA LEU A 25 -16.19 8.96 9.11
C LEU A 25 -17.46 9.69 9.55
N ILE A 26 -17.32 10.71 10.41
CA ILE A 26 -18.43 11.57 10.85
C ILE A 26 -19.01 12.32 9.66
N LEU A 27 -18.18 12.91 8.81
CA LEU A 27 -18.64 13.62 7.62
C LEU A 27 -19.44 12.70 6.71
N ALA A 28 -18.91 11.53 6.37
CA ALA A 28 -19.60 10.57 5.52
C ALA A 28 -20.94 10.07 6.14
N THR A 29 -20.99 9.88 7.47
CA THR A 29 -22.23 9.48 8.14
C THR A 29 -23.25 10.62 8.18
N ASN A 30 -22.83 11.88 8.31
CA ASN A 30 -23.70 13.05 8.23
C ASN A 30 -24.28 13.24 6.81
N GLU A 31 -23.58 12.78 5.78
CA GLU A 31 -24.07 12.71 4.40
C GLU A 31 -25.05 11.54 4.15
N GLY A 32 -25.40 10.79 5.19
CA GLY A 32 -26.37 9.70 5.15
C GLY A 32 -25.78 8.33 4.79
N HIS A 33 -24.47 8.20 4.71
CA HIS A 33 -23.84 6.90 4.49
C HIS A 33 -23.87 6.03 5.75
N SER A 34 -24.08 4.72 5.59
CA SER A 34 -23.87 3.76 6.69
C SER A 34 -22.40 3.77 7.12
N LEU A 35 -22.11 3.35 8.36
CA LEU A 35 -20.74 3.26 8.85
C LEU A 35 -19.87 2.32 7.98
N ALA A 36 -20.42 1.22 7.49
CA ALA A 36 -19.71 0.31 6.58
C ALA A 36 -19.34 1.01 5.27
N ARG A 37 -20.26 1.82 4.70
CA ARG A 37 -20.00 2.61 3.50
C ARG A 37 -18.97 3.72 3.76
N ALA A 38 -19.07 4.41 4.89
CA ALA A 38 -18.11 5.43 5.31
C ALA A 38 -16.68 4.85 5.42
N LYS A 39 -16.53 3.68 6.04
CA LYS A 39 -15.24 2.95 6.09
C LYS A 39 -14.72 2.58 4.70
N ALA A 40 -15.58 2.11 3.81
CA ALA A 40 -15.18 1.78 2.45
C ALA A 40 -14.69 3.02 1.68
N LEU A 41 -15.33 4.17 1.86
CA LEU A 41 -14.93 5.45 1.25
C LEU A 41 -13.61 5.98 1.82
N THR A 42 -13.32 5.76 3.09
CA THR A 42 -12.08 6.24 3.73
C THR A 42 -10.88 5.30 3.52
N ARG A 43 -11.10 4.08 3.04
CA ARG A 43 -10.03 3.08 2.83
C ARG A 43 -8.89 3.57 1.91
N PRO A 44 -9.13 4.21 0.75
CA PRO A 44 -8.04 4.69 -0.11
C PRO A 44 -7.18 5.75 0.58
N VAL A 45 -7.81 6.64 1.36
CA VAL A 45 -7.10 7.67 2.14
C VAL A 45 -6.24 7.02 3.23
N LEU A 46 -6.80 6.05 3.94
CA LEU A 46 -6.08 5.29 4.97
C LEU A 46 -4.91 4.48 4.36
N SER A 47 -5.10 3.94 3.15
CA SER A 47 -4.03 3.27 2.40
C SER A 47 -2.89 4.22 2.06
N LEU A 48 -3.20 5.45 1.64
CA LEU A 48 -2.19 6.48 1.38
C LEU A 48 -1.40 6.84 2.64
N TRP A 49 -2.06 7.03 3.78
CA TRP A 49 -1.36 7.33 5.04
C TRP A 49 -0.50 6.16 5.51
N ALA A 50 -0.96 4.93 5.32
CA ALA A 50 -0.22 3.73 5.67
C ALA A 50 1.12 3.62 4.92
N ARG A 51 1.22 4.12 3.68
CA ARG A 51 2.48 4.15 2.91
C ARG A 51 3.61 4.84 3.68
N TYR A 52 3.33 5.94 4.35
CA TYR A 52 4.34 6.64 5.16
C TYR A 52 4.80 5.83 6.38
N ARG A 53 3.97 4.92 6.89
CA ARG A 53 4.29 4.08 8.04
C ARG A 53 5.11 2.84 7.67
N VAL A 54 5.03 2.39 6.44
CA VAL A 54 5.77 1.21 5.93
C VAL A 54 7.27 1.30 6.22
N SER A 55 7.86 2.49 6.08
CA SER A 55 9.31 2.71 6.29
C SER A 55 9.78 2.45 7.73
N PHE A 56 8.88 2.50 8.70
CA PHE A 56 9.18 2.38 10.13
C PHE A 56 8.69 1.04 10.72
N ALA A 57 7.93 0.27 9.95
CA ALA A 57 7.35 -0.98 10.38
C ALA A 57 8.35 -2.15 10.32
N ASP A 58 8.08 -3.18 11.12
CA ASP A 58 8.85 -4.41 11.07
C ASP A 58 8.60 -5.19 9.78
N HIS A 59 9.48 -6.13 9.45
CA HIS A 59 9.45 -6.89 8.21
C HIS A 59 8.15 -7.67 8.03
N LYS A 60 7.62 -8.27 9.10
CA LYS A 60 6.37 -9.04 9.07
C LYS A 60 5.18 -8.17 8.71
N SER A 61 5.08 -7.01 9.33
CA SER A 61 4.00 -6.03 9.07
C SER A 61 4.08 -5.47 7.66
N VAL A 62 5.30 -5.23 7.15
CA VAL A 62 5.51 -4.80 5.76
C VAL A 62 5.05 -5.86 4.77
N LEU A 63 5.44 -7.13 4.97
CA LEU A 63 5.05 -8.23 4.08
C LEU A 63 3.54 -8.46 4.09
N GLN A 64 2.91 -8.36 5.26
CA GLN A 64 1.46 -8.50 5.37
C GLN A 64 0.73 -7.32 4.71
N TRP A 65 1.20 -6.09 4.88
CA TRP A 65 0.67 -4.93 4.19
C TRP A 65 0.79 -5.08 2.67
N ALA A 66 1.97 -5.50 2.18
CA ALA A 66 2.20 -5.73 0.76
C ALA A 66 1.26 -6.79 0.18
N GLN A 67 1.03 -7.90 0.89
CA GLN A 67 0.07 -8.93 0.46
C GLN A 67 -1.33 -8.36 0.30
N VAL A 68 -1.82 -7.62 1.29
CA VAL A 68 -3.15 -7.00 1.23
C VAL A 68 -3.25 -5.97 0.10
N HIS A 69 -2.16 -5.25 -0.16
CA HIS A 69 -2.10 -4.29 -1.26
C HIS A 69 -2.18 -5.00 -2.62
N ILE A 70 -1.42 -6.10 -2.79
CA ILE A 70 -1.47 -6.96 -3.99
C ILE A 70 -2.89 -7.53 -4.18
N ASP A 71 -3.50 -8.09 -3.14
CA ASP A 71 -4.84 -8.66 -3.22
C ASP A 71 -5.90 -7.60 -3.57
N SER A 72 -5.75 -6.40 -3.04
CA SER A 72 -6.62 -5.27 -3.38
C SER A 72 -6.50 -4.87 -4.85
N LEU A 73 -5.28 -4.80 -5.37
CA LEU A 73 -5.04 -4.50 -6.78
C LEU A 73 -5.60 -5.59 -7.70
N LYS A 74 -5.49 -6.87 -7.31
CA LYS A 74 -6.08 -7.99 -8.05
C LYS A 74 -7.60 -7.88 -8.14
N GLU A 75 -8.28 -7.64 -7.01
CA GLU A 75 -9.73 -7.45 -6.99
C GLU A 75 -10.16 -6.24 -7.87
N LEU A 76 -9.43 -5.14 -7.79
CA LEU A 76 -9.72 -3.96 -8.62
C LEU A 76 -9.51 -4.24 -10.10
N ARG A 77 -8.39 -4.90 -10.46
CA ARG A 77 -8.09 -5.28 -11.85
C ARG A 77 -9.16 -6.20 -12.46
N GLU A 78 -9.66 -7.16 -11.68
CA GLU A 78 -10.71 -8.08 -12.12
C GLU A 78 -12.03 -7.37 -12.39
N ARG A 79 -12.32 -6.30 -11.67
CA ARG A 79 -13.51 -5.46 -11.84
C ARG A 79 -13.36 -4.51 -13.03
N ASP A 80 -12.28 -3.75 -13.03
CA ASP A 80 -11.89 -2.81 -14.07
C ASP A 80 -10.40 -2.44 -13.88
N PRO A 81 -9.52 -2.72 -14.86
CA PRO A 81 -8.11 -2.35 -14.75
C PRO A 81 -7.85 -0.85 -14.50
N ALA A 82 -8.75 0.03 -14.91
CA ALA A 82 -8.63 1.46 -14.62
C ALA A 82 -8.72 1.76 -13.12
N LEU A 83 -9.50 1.00 -12.35
CA LEU A 83 -9.58 1.13 -10.90
C LEU A 83 -8.25 0.80 -10.21
N CYS A 84 -7.49 -0.16 -10.76
CA CYS A 84 -6.15 -0.48 -10.26
C CYS A 84 -5.22 0.73 -10.37
N ILE A 85 -5.25 1.44 -11.50
CA ILE A 85 -4.44 2.65 -11.70
C ILE A 85 -4.89 3.77 -10.76
N GLN A 86 -6.20 3.99 -10.64
CA GLN A 86 -6.75 4.98 -9.70
C GLN A 86 -6.35 4.69 -8.24
N TYR A 87 -6.25 3.42 -7.85
CA TYR A 87 -5.81 3.03 -6.51
C TYR A 87 -4.32 3.28 -6.26
N LEU A 88 -3.50 3.20 -7.30
CA LEU A 88 -2.07 3.50 -7.24
C LEU A 88 -1.78 5.01 -7.17
N GLN A 89 -2.63 5.80 -7.75
CA GLN A 89 -2.56 7.27 -7.72
C GLN A 89 -3.14 7.82 -6.41
N ALA A 90 -2.91 9.10 -6.14
CA ALA A 90 -3.59 9.76 -5.04
C ALA A 90 -5.11 9.81 -5.32
N PRO A 91 -5.97 9.36 -4.37
CA PRO A 91 -7.40 9.30 -4.61
C PRO A 91 -7.99 10.70 -4.79
N THR A 92 -8.77 10.87 -5.85
CA THR A 92 -9.63 12.05 -6.06
C THR A 92 -11.06 11.76 -5.56
N ALA A 93 -11.86 12.78 -5.35
CA ALA A 93 -13.25 12.60 -4.92
C ALA A 93 -14.06 11.72 -5.91
N GLU A 94 -13.79 11.85 -7.21
CA GLU A 94 -14.42 11.05 -8.26
C GLU A 94 -13.98 9.59 -8.24
N SER A 95 -12.69 9.32 -7.99
CA SER A 95 -12.15 7.96 -7.95
C SER A 95 -12.59 7.18 -6.70
N LEU A 96 -12.88 7.85 -5.58
CA LEU A 96 -13.23 7.19 -4.32
C LEU A 96 -14.42 6.25 -4.44
N GLN A 97 -15.44 6.59 -5.24
CA GLN A 97 -16.62 5.73 -5.40
C GLN A 97 -16.28 4.42 -6.11
N GLY A 98 -15.44 4.44 -7.11
CA GLY A 98 -14.97 3.25 -7.84
C GLY A 98 -14.08 2.35 -6.97
N LEU A 99 -13.35 2.93 -6.02
CA LEU A 99 -12.40 2.24 -5.13
C LEU A 99 -13.07 1.63 -3.88
N THR A 100 -14.37 1.41 -3.89
CA THR A 100 -15.14 0.72 -2.85
C THR A 100 -15.57 -0.68 -3.33
N GLY A 101 -16.19 -1.48 -2.46
CA GLY A 101 -16.77 -2.78 -2.85
C GLY A 101 -15.74 -3.91 -2.89
N PHE A 102 -14.70 -3.84 -2.06
CA PHE A 102 -13.83 -4.97 -1.80
C PHE A 102 -14.58 -6.11 -1.11
N SER A 103 -14.13 -7.34 -1.33
CA SER A 103 -14.66 -8.51 -0.62
C SER A 103 -14.55 -8.35 0.90
N ALA A 104 -15.42 -9.05 1.64
CA ALA A 104 -15.37 -9.04 3.10
C ALA A 104 -14.04 -9.56 3.64
N SER A 105 -13.45 -10.58 2.98
CA SER A 105 -12.14 -11.13 3.34
C SER A 105 -11.02 -10.12 3.15
N ASN A 106 -11.00 -9.40 2.02
CA ASN A 106 -10.01 -8.37 1.74
C ASN A 106 -10.17 -7.17 2.70
N THR A 107 -11.41 -6.76 2.98
CA THR A 107 -11.67 -5.69 3.96
C THR A 107 -11.14 -6.05 5.35
N ALA A 108 -11.43 -7.25 5.84
CA ALA A 108 -10.93 -7.71 7.14
C ALA A 108 -9.40 -7.87 7.16
N ALA A 109 -8.80 -8.33 6.06
CA ALA A 109 -7.35 -8.41 5.93
C ALA A 109 -6.70 -7.02 5.95
N PHE A 110 -7.28 -6.05 5.25
CA PHE A 110 -6.84 -4.66 5.24
C PHE A 110 -6.87 -4.03 6.64
N GLU A 111 -7.99 -4.16 7.37
CA GLU A 111 -8.10 -3.62 8.73
C GLU A 111 -7.01 -4.22 9.66
N ARG A 112 -6.80 -5.54 9.61
CA ARG A 112 -5.74 -6.19 10.40
C ARG A 112 -4.34 -5.70 10.02
N ALA A 113 -4.06 -5.55 8.73
CA ALA A 113 -2.76 -5.09 8.25
C ALA A 113 -2.48 -3.63 8.67
N VAL A 114 -3.48 -2.75 8.61
CA VAL A 114 -3.38 -1.37 9.12
C VAL A 114 -3.05 -1.35 10.61
N VAL A 115 -3.80 -2.11 11.43
CA VAL A 115 -3.55 -2.20 12.87
C VAL A 115 -2.10 -2.63 13.15
N GLN A 116 -1.64 -3.69 12.50
CA GLN A 116 -0.29 -4.20 12.70
C GLN A 116 0.78 -3.22 12.23
N LEU A 117 0.56 -2.60 11.07
CA LEU A 117 1.51 -1.63 10.50
C LEU A 117 1.71 -0.43 11.44
N TYR A 118 0.63 0.18 11.94
CA TYR A 118 0.72 1.33 12.84
C TYR A 118 1.32 0.95 14.20
N THR A 119 0.98 -0.20 14.73
CA THR A 119 1.54 -0.69 16.00
C THR A 119 3.04 -0.93 15.87
N SER A 120 3.48 -1.62 14.81
CA SER A 120 4.90 -1.93 14.60
C SER A 120 5.73 -0.69 14.24
N ALA A 121 5.18 0.24 13.45
CA ALA A 121 5.86 1.48 13.09
C ALA A 121 6.14 2.37 14.31
N ASN A 122 5.20 2.46 15.26
CA ASN A 122 5.41 3.19 16.50
C ASN A 122 6.49 2.55 17.38
N GLN A 123 6.54 1.22 17.43
CA GLN A 123 7.61 0.50 18.14
C GLN A 123 8.96 0.66 17.44
N GLY A 124 9.00 0.64 16.11
CA GLY A 124 10.21 0.84 15.31
C GLY A 124 10.80 2.23 15.48
N SER A 125 9.98 3.27 15.50
CA SER A 125 10.44 4.65 15.75
C SER A 125 11.06 4.86 17.12
N ARG A 126 10.68 4.04 18.12
CA ARG A 126 11.27 4.04 19.48
C ARG A 126 12.55 3.21 19.59
N ARG A 127 12.81 2.32 18.62
CA ARG A 127 13.98 1.40 18.63
C ARG A 127 15.20 1.92 17.87
N THR A 128 15.29 3.20 17.54
CA THR A 128 16.45 3.81 16.88
C THR A 128 17.72 3.75 17.74
N GLY A 129 18.11 2.57 18.17
CA GLY A 129 19.29 2.30 19.03
C GLY A 129 19.55 0.82 19.29
N ALA A 130 18.67 -0.08 18.92
CA ALA A 130 18.82 -1.51 19.23
C ALA A 130 19.12 -2.35 17.98
N THR A 131 20.30 -2.95 18.00
CA THR A 131 20.76 -4.11 17.20
C THR A 131 20.25 -4.14 15.76
N ALA A 132 21.11 -3.65 14.86
CA ALA A 132 20.94 -3.88 13.44
C ALA A 132 20.81 -5.39 13.18
N ASP A 133 19.60 -5.82 12.81
CA ASP A 133 19.43 -7.12 12.15
C ASP A 133 20.47 -7.23 11.03
N PRO A 134 21.04 -8.43 10.77
CA PRO A 134 22.02 -8.58 9.71
C PRO A 134 21.47 -7.98 8.42
N VAL A 135 22.10 -6.90 8.02
CA VAL A 135 21.65 -6.01 6.96
C VAL A 135 21.80 -6.74 5.64
N VAL A 136 20.70 -6.95 4.92
CA VAL A 136 20.78 -7.21 3.48
C VAL A 136 21.61 -6.08 2.88
N SER A 137 22.70 -6.39 2.21
CA SER A 137 23.59 -5.36 1.71
C SER A 137 22.88 -4.49 0.69
N LEU A 138 23.26 -3.21 0.62
CA LEU A 138 22.70 -2.29 -0.39
C LEU A 138 22.97 -2.79 -1.81
N GLU A 139 24.10 -3.44 -2.03
CA GLU A 139 24.48 -4.05 -3.29
C GLU A 139 23.53 -5.20 -3.67
N GLU A 140 23.24 -6.09 -2.73
CA GLU A 140 22.28 -7.19 -2.93
C GLU A 140 20.87 -6.67 -3.21
N LEU A 141 20.41 -5.63 -2.50
CA LEU A 141 19.11 -5.00 -2.77
C LEU A 141 19.06 -4.37 -4.16
N ARG A 142 20.13 -3.71 -4.58
CA ARG A 142 20.23 -3.12 -5.93
C ARG A 142 20.23 -4.20 -7.01
N ALA A 143 20.95 -5.31 -6.80
CA ALA A 143 20.95 -6.44 -7.72
C ALA A 143 19.56 -7.04 -7.88
N HIS A 144 18.85 -7.32 -6.79
CA HIS A 144 17.47 -7.80 -6.84
C HIS A 144 16.52 -6.82 -7.52
N TYR A 145 16.65 -5.53 -7.23
CA TYR A 145 15.83 -4.50 -7.84
C TYR A 145 16.05 -4.42 -9.36
N ALA A 146 17.32 -4.44 -9.80
CA ALA A 146 17.67 -4.42 -11.22
C ALA A 146 17.14 -5.65 -11.95
N GLU A 147 17.27 -6.85 -11.36
CA GLU A 147 16.75 -8.09 -11.91
C GLU A 147 15.21 -8.04 -12.06
N ILE A 148 14.49 -7.62 -11.02
CA ILE A 148 13.02 -7.49 -11.05
C ILE A 148 12.60 -6.46 -12.10
N THR A 149 13.27 -5.32 -12.17
CA THR A 149 12.97 -4.26 -13.15
C THR A 149 13.16 -4.78 -14.58
N GLU A 150 14.22 -5.54 -14.83
CA GLU A 150 14.45 -6.13 -16.16
C GLU A 150 13.41 -7.21 -16.48
N GLN A 151 13.06 -8.08 -15.54
CA GLN A 151 12.00 -9.09 -15.76
C GLN A 151 10.65 -8.45 -16.10
N VAL A 152 10.26 -7.39 -15.40
CA VAL A 152 9.03 -6.64 -15.66
C VAL A 152 9.10 -5.93 -17.02
N PHE A 153 10.24 -5.35 -17.36
CA PHE A 153 10.45 -4.72 -18.67
C PHE A 153 10.34 -5.71 -19.81
N GLN A 154 10.99 -6.87 -19.70
CA GLN A 154 10.92 -7.92 -20.73
C GLN A 154 9.49 -8.42 -20.94
N ARG A 155 8.68 -8.50 -19.90
CA ARG A 155 7.30 -8.99 -19.97
C ARG A 155 6.31 -7.94 -20.43
N HIS A 156 6.47 -6.71 -19.96
CA HIS A 156 5.46 -5.66 -20.16
C HIS A 156 5.96 -4.45 -20.96
N GLY A 157 7.26 -4.33 -21.22
CA GLY A 157 7.86 -3.15 -21.85
C GLY A 157 7.81 -1.88 -20.97
N LEU A 158 7.55 -2.02 -19.65
CA LEU A 158 7.42 -0.91 -18.71
C LEU A 158 8.52 -0.98 -17.65
N ARG A 159 9.12 0.16 -17.36
CA ARG A 159 10.10 0.32 -16.28
C ARG A 159 9.52 1.20 -15.18
N PHE A 160 9.49 0.66 -13.97
CA PHE A 160 9.21 1.43 -12.77
C PHE A 160 10.54 1.67 -12.08
N GLY A 161 10.94 2.89 -11.83
CA GLY A 161 12.24 3.02 -11.32
C GLY A 161 12.63 4.26 -10.57
N GLU A 162 13.66 4.11 -9.74
CA GLU A 162 14.41 5.21 -9.19
C GLU A 162 15.24 5.89 -10.29
N GLY A 163 15.00 7.15 -10.50
CA GLY A 163 16.08 8.11 -10.82
C GLY A 163 16.50 8.32 -12.25
N THR A 164 16.15 7.52 -13.27
CA THR A 164 16.69 7.74 -14.61
C THR A 164 15.70 7.60 -15.77
N ALA A 165 14.57 7.04 -15.58
CA ALA A 165 13.44 7.11 -16.50
C ALA A 165 12.20 7.05 -15.64
N LYS A 166 11.80 8.17 -15.10
CA LYS A 166 10.40 8.31 -14.67
C LYS A 166 9.60 7.82 -15.84
N THR A 167 8.94 6.67 -15.70
CA THR A 167 7.77 6.41 -16.52
C THR A 167 6.92 7.64 -16.25
N THR A 168 6.96 8.60 -17.13
CA THR A 168 6.31 9.86 -16.90
C THR A 168 4.84 9.53 -16.72
N GLU A 169 4.15 10.23 -15.85
CA GLU A 169 2.71 10.12 -15.70
C GLU A 169 2.02 10.08 -17.08
N ALA A 170 2.54 10.84 -18.04
CA ALA A 170 2.14 10.81 -19.44
C ALA A 170 2.35 9.43 -20.12
N GLN A 171 3.42 8.69 -19.82
CA GLN A 171 3.62 7.35 -20.37
C GLN A 171 2.71 6.31 -19.71
N LEU A 172 2.44 6.43 -18.42
CA LEU A 172 1.44 5.58 -17.75
C LEU A 172 0.03 5.85 -18.26
N LEU A 173 -0.31 7.11 -18.55
CA LEU A 173 -1.60 7.50 -19.13
C LEU A 173 -1.74 7.14 -20.61
N ALA A 174 -0.63 7.05 -21.36
CA ALA A 174 -0.63 6.64 -22.76
C ALA A 174 -0.74 5.12 -22.95
N ASP A 175 -0.51 4.34 -21.90
CA ASP A 175 -0.57 2.88 -21.96
C ASP A 175 -1.94 2.34 -21.52
N THR A 176 -2.25 1.09 -21.90
CA THR A 176 -3.51 0.49 -21.48
C THR A 176 -3.48 0.25 -19.95
N PRO A 177 -4.55 0.62 -19.22
CA PRO A 177 -4.63 0.41 -17.77
C PRO A 177 -4.31 -1.04 -17.34
N ALA A 178 -4.76 -2.02 -18.12
CA ALA A 178 -4.50 -3.45 -17.85
C ALA A 178 -3.01 -3.77 -17.86
N ARG A 179 -2.24 -3.23 -18.83
CA ARG A 179 -0.80 -3.47 -18.95
C ARG A 179 -0.04 -2.87 -17.77
N VAL A 180 -0.37 -1.63 -17.42
CA VAL A 180 0.26 -0.94 -16.28
C VAL A 180 -0.04 -1.67 -14.96
N CYS A 181 -1.30 -2.04 -14.73
CA CYS A 181 -1.70 -2.77 -13.54
C CYS A 181 -0.99 -4.13 -13.42
N ASN A 182 -0.92 -4.90 -14.53
CA ASN A 182 -0.23 -6.19 -14.54
C ASN A 182 1.27 -6.02 -14.26
N ALA A 183 1.92 -5.05 -14.88
CA ALA A 183 3.33 -4.77 -14.66
C ALA A 183 3.63 -4.39 -13.20
N TYR A 184 2.75 -3.60 -12.58
CA TYR A 184 2.90 -3.22 -11.18
C TYR A 184 2.69 -4.42 -10.24
N LEU A 185 1.68 -5.24 -10.49
CA LEU A 185 1.44 -6.47 -9.74
C LEU A 185 2.62 -7.44 -9.85
N ASP A 186 3.09 -7.73 -11.05
CA ASP A 186 4.24 -8.62 -11.28
C ASP A 186 5.49 -8.10 -10.54
N ARG A 187 5.70 -6.77 -10.51
CA ARG A 187 6.79 -6.15 -9.75
C ARG A 187 6.67 -6.43 -8.25
N LEU A 188 5.50 -6.19 -7.65
CA LEU A 188 5.29 -6.41 -6.22
C LEU A 188 5.41 -7.89 -5.85
N GLU A 189 4.84 -8.78 -6.65
CA GLU A 189 4.93 -10.23 -6.43
C GLU A 189 6.37 -10.74 -6.54
N ALA A 190 7.13 -10.25 -7.53
CA ALA A 190 8.54 -10.59 -7.68
C ALA A 190 9.39 -10.10 -6.49
N MET A 191 9.09 -8.93 -5.93
CA MET A 191 9.72 -8.44 -4.70
C MET A 191 9.35 -9.31 -3.49
N GLN A 192 8.08 -9.70 -3.37
CA GLN A 192 7.59 -10.52 -2.27
C GLN A 192 8.14 -11.95 -2.30
N ALA A 193 8.45 -12.48 -3.48
CA ALA A 193 9.04 -13.80 -3.66
C ALA A 193 10.52 -13.90 -3.20
N ARG A 194 11.17 -12.78 -2.90
CA ARG A 194 12.55 -12.78 -2.38
C ARG A 194 12.58 -13.25 -0.91
N PRO A 195 13.74 -13.64 -0.38
CA PRO A 195 13.87 -13.95 1.05
C PRO A 195 13.29 -12.82 1.92
N ALA A 196 12.58 -13.17 2.98
CA ALA A 196 11.67 -12.26 3.71
C ALA A 196 12.26 -10.89 4.06
N ARG A 197 13.55 -10.82 4.44
CA ARG A 197 14.21 -9.54 4.77
C ARG A 197 14.46 -8.69 3.53
N GLY A 198 14.94 -9.29 2.46
CA GLY A 198 15.14 -8.64 1.17
C GLY A 198 13.80 -8.17 0.59
N ALA A 199 12.80 -9.05 0.61
CA ALA A 199 11.44 -8.72 0.20
C ALA A 199 10.89 -7.49 0.94
N ALA A 200 10.97 -7.47 2.27
CA ALA A 200 10.46 -6.36 3.07
C ALA A 200 11.16 -5.03 2.72
N ARG A 201 12.48 -5.04 2.52
CA ARG A 201 13.23 -3.83 2.15
C ARG A 201 12.86 -3.32 0.75
N LEU A 202 12.75 -4.23 -0.22
CA LEU A 202 12.32 -3.87 -1.58
C LEU A 202 10.89 -3.29 -1.58
N LEU A 203 9.98 -3.92 -0.83
CA LEU A 203 8.61 -3.48 -0.71
C LEU A 203 8.48 -2.16 0.06
N GLN A 204 9.30 -1.92 1.09
CA GLN A 204 9.35 -0.61 1.77
C GLN A 204 9.68 0.52 0.80
N ALA A 205 10.64 0.30 -0.09
CA ALA A 205 10.97 1.28 -1.12
C ALA A 205 9.83 1.46 -2.15
N ALA A 206 9.31 0.34 -2.68
CA ALA A 206 8.29 0.36 -3.73
C ALA A 206 6.91 0.90 -3.29
N LEU A 207 6.53 0.69 -2.03
CA LEU A 207 5.23 1.11 -1.50
C LEU A 207 5.23 2.55 -0.93
N ARG A 208 6.41 3.14 -0.75
CA ARG A 208 6.55 4.53 -0.32
C ARG A 208 6.38 5.50 -1.49
N ASP A 209 6.88 5.15 -2.65
CA ASP A 209 6.82 5.95 -3.89
C ASP A 209 5.42 5.89 -4.50
#